data_7be6e9b9e26a0904ff37f13b48fbd99f
#
_entry.id   7be6e9b9e26a0904ff37f13b48fbd99f
#
_cell.length_a   1.000
_cell.length_b   1.000
_cell.length_c   1.000
_cell.angle_alpha   90.00
_cell.angle_beta   90.00
_cell.angle_gamma   90.00
#
_symmetry.space_group_name_H-M   'P 1'
#
loop_
_entity.id
_entity.type
_entity.pdbx_description
1 polymer ?
#
loop_
_entity_poly.entity_id
_entity_poly.type
_entity_poly.pdbx_seq_one_letter_code
_entity_poly.pdbx_strand_id
1 'polypeptide(L)'
;PASSTLTVGTANPITGLRLAHTIVVDPGHGGIDPGNPGQTFPGHLAEKDVTLSIGRLLRAELMRRGLNVVLTRSTDTLIALADRPTFCRLECDLFVSIHVNSMPRGPRQGRASGVETYFVSDAKTEDQKRVSQMENDAMRFDTRAPGDGPLAYILNDLQLNEYLRESARLADLVQGSVASIHPGGDRGVQQGPFLVLAAARRPAVLVEAGFATHSGDGAFLTSALGQRKIVNAIADGIVTYLLEFERKLTVGGSGR
;
A
#
# COMPACT_ATOMS: atom_id res chain seq x y z
N PRO A 1 0.95 -10.59 -32.82
CA PRO A 1 1.60 -10.41 -31.54
C PRO A 1 2.92 -9.70 -31.79
N ALA A 2 2.93 -8.38 -31.53
CA ALA A 2 4.13 -7.58 -31.62
C ALA A 2 4.99 -7.91 -30.39
N SER A 3 6.14 -8.51 -30.63
CA SER A 3 7.19 -8.66 -29.64
C SER A 3 7.72 -7.26 -29.34
N SER A 4 7.25 -6.64 -28.28
CA SER A 4 7.83 -5.39 -27.77
C SER A 4 9.19 -5.72 -27.18
N THR A 5 10.23 -5.44 -27.95
CA THR A 5 11.61 -5.42 -27.46
C THR A 5 11.68 -4.34 -26.38
N LEU A 6 11.81 -4.76 -25.12
CA LEU A 6 12.09 -3.87 -24.00
C LEU A 6 13.39 -3.12 -24.28
N THR A 7 13.31 -1.84 -24.58
CA THR A 7 14.48 -0.98 -24.75
C THR A 7 15.09 -0.75 -23.37
N VAL A 8 16.13 -1.51 -23.03
CA VAL A 8 16.85 -1.36 -21.75
C VAL A 8 17.65 -0.06 -21.84
N GLY A 9 17.18 0.97 -21.13
CA GLY A 9 17.84 2.27 -21.03
C GLY A 9 19.11 2.21 -20.16
N THR A 10 19.82 3.35 -20.08
CA THR A 10 20.88 3.54 -19.09
C THR A 10 20.29 3.46 -17.68
N ALA A 11 20.98 2.80 -16.76
CA ALA A 11 20.51 2.66 -15.39
C ALA A 11 20.31 4.04 -14.73
N ASN A 12 19.20 4.19 -14.02
CA ASN A 12 18.94 5.39 -13.22
C ASN A 12 20.05 5.55 -12.17
N PRO A 13 20.70 6.72 -12.05
CA PRO A 13 21.87 6.91 -11.17
C PRO A 13 21.54 6.81 -9.66
N ILE A 14 20.26 6.96 -9.29
CA ILE A 14 19.82 6.89 -7.89
C ILE A 14 19.38 5.47 -7.52
N THR A 15 18.61 4.80 -8.39
CA THR A 15 17.99 3.51 -8.08
C THR A 15 18.66 2.32 -8.75
N GLY A 16 19.38 2.55 -9.83
CA GLY A 16 19.91 1.48 -10.68
C GLY A 16 18.88 0.83 -11.63
N LEU A 17 17.62 1.24 -11.58
CA LEU A 17 16.54 0.76 -12.45
C LEU A 17 16.81 1.14 -13.90
N ARG A 18 16.45 0.25 -14.83
CA ARG A 18 16.67 0.41 -16.26
C ARG A 18 15.38 0.59 -17.06
N LEU A 19 14.24 0.28 -16.45
CA LEU A 19 12.92 0.44 -17.03
C LEU A 19 12.19 1.62 -16.40
N ALA A 20 11.26 2.20 -17.15
CA ALA A 20 10.31 3.17 -16.58
C ALA A 20 9.22 2.39 -15.84
N HIS A 21 9.03 2.71 -14.56
CA HIS A 21 7.99 2.10 -13.74
C HIS A 21 6.98 3.13 -13.28
N THR A 22 5.72 2.72 -13.20
CA THR A 22 4.60 3.53 -12.72
C THR A 22 4.00 2.91 -11.47
N ILE A 23 3.96 3.68 -10.38
CA ILE A 23 3.42 3.27 -9.09
C ILE A 23 2.13 4.04 -8.85
N VAL A 24 1.05 3.33 -8.53
CA VAL A 24 -0.13 3.97 -7.95
C VAL A 24 0.03 3.98 -6.44
N VAL A 25 0.01 5.17 -5.86
CA VAL A 25 -0.04 5.37 -4.41
C VAL A 25 -1.46 5.79 -4.04
N ASP A 26 -2.07 5.04 -3.13
CA ASP A 26 -3.44 5.21 -2.69
C ASP A 26 -3.47 5.68 -1.22
N PRO A 27 -3.56 6.98 -0.95
CA PRO A 27 -3.84 7.45 0.40
C PRO A 27 -5.25 7.03 0.82
N GLY A 28 -5.37 6.12 1.80
CA GLY A 28 -6.65 5.60 2.27
C GLY A 28 -7.61 6.70 2.73
N HIS A 29 -8.92 6.41 2.68
CA HIS A 29 -10.01 7.30 3.12
C HIS A 29 -10.08 8.63 2.34
N GLY A 30 -10.73 9.65 2.90
CA GLY A 30 -10.84 11.00 2.31
C GLY A 30 -12.27 11.53 2.25
N GLY A 31 -12.40 12.86 2.22
CA GLY A 31 -13.70 13.54 2.19
C GLY A 31 -14.54 13.22 3.44
N ILE A 32 -15.72 12.66 3.23
CA ILE A 32 -16.65 12.25 4.29
C ILE A 32 -16.22 10.96 5.03
N ASP A 33 -15.28 10.21 4.47
CA ASP A 33 -14.68 9.05 5.14
C ASP A 33 -13.43 9.50 5.93
N PRO A 34 -13.50 9.61 7.25
CA PRO A 34 -12.37 10.03 8.06
C PRO A 34 -11.34 8.91 8.26
N GLY A 35 -11.70 7.65 7.96
CA GLY A 35 -10.99 6.49 8.45
C GLY A 35 -11.12 6.40 9.98
N ASN A 36 -10.05 6.04 10.60
CA ASN A 36 -9.93 6.04 12.05
C ASN A 36 -10.03 7.48 12.62
N PRO A 37 -10.81 7.73 13.65
CA PRO A 37 -10.98 9.07 14.22
C PRO A 37 -9.72 9.68 14.86
N GLY A 38 -8.57 8.97 14.83
CA GLY A 38 -7.30 9.52 15.25
C GLY A 38 -7.25 10.00 16.69
N GLN A 39 -7.81 9.23 17.62
CA GLN A 39 -7.97 9.64 19.03
C GLN A 39 -6.64 10.03 19.72
N THR A 40 -5.52 9.56 19.18
CA THR A 40 -4.19 9.82 19.71
C THR A 40 -3.34 10.69 18.79
N PHE A 41 -3.85 11.09 17.63
CA PHE A 41 -3.12 11.99 16.75
C PHE A 41 -3.08 13.41 17.32
N PRO A 42 -1.90 14.03 17.44
CA PRO A 42 -1.80 15.44 17.77
C PRO A 42 -2.63 16.31 16.82
N GLY A 43 -3.28 17.35 17.35
CA GLY A 43 -4.04 18.29 16.53
C GLY A 43 -5.39 17.80 16.04
N HIS A 44 -5.94 16.74 16.62
CA HIS A 44 -7.23 16.16 16.23
C HIS A 44 -7.32 15.69 14.76
N LEU A 45 -6.19 15.28 14.20
CA LEU A 45 -6.13 14.72 12.86
C LEU A 45 -6.90 13.40 12.78
N ALA A 46 -7.52 13.13 11.63
CA ALA A 46 -8.07 11.84 11.29
C ALA A 46 -7.05 11.00 10.48
N GLU A 47 -7.30 9.73 10.33
CA GLU A 47 -6.46 8.86 9.51
C GLU A 47 -6.29 9.42 8.08
N LYS A 48 -7.39 9.89 7.46
CA LYS A 48 -7.38 10.48 6.12
C LYS A 48 -6.36 11.62 5.95
N ASP A 49 -6.09 12.39 7.01
CA ASP A 49 -5.14 13.50 6.96
C ASP A 49 -3.70 12.98 6.97
N VAL A 50 -3.44 11.97 7.79
CA VAL A 50 -2.13 11.34 7.92
C VAL A 50 -1.78 10.57 6.64
N THR A 51 -2.71 9.77 6.12
CA THR A 51 -2.50 8.99 4.88
C THR A 51 -2.29 9.91 3.68
N LEU A 52 -3.02 11.03 3.57
CA LEU A 52 -2.82 12.04 2.52
C LEU A 52 -1.44 12.68 2.62
N SER A 53 -1.01 13.04 3.83
CA SER A 53 0.32 13.63 4.06
C SER A 53 1.43 12.67 3.62
N ILE A 54 1.38 11.41 4.10
CA ILE A 54 2.35 10.37 3.76
C ILE A 54 2.32 10.09 2.25
N GLY A 55 1.13 9.94 1.64
CA GLY A 55 1.00 9.66 0.22
C GLY A 55 1.59 10.75 -0.67
N ARG A 56 1.40 12.03 -0.33
CA ARG A 56 2.01 13.16 -1.04
C ARG A 56 3.54 13.16 -0.93
N LEU A 57 4.07 12.88 0.26
CA LEU A 57 5.51 12.80 0.49
C LEU A 57 6.10 11.59 -0.23
N LEU A 58 5.40 10.43 -0.22
CA LEU A 58 5.84 9.23 -0.93
C LEU A 58 5.87 9.45 -2.44
N ARG A 59 4.84 10.13 -3.00
CA ARG A 59 4.87 10.53 -4.40
C ARG A 59 6.10 11.37 -4.72
N ALA A 60 6.37 12.39 -3.92
CA ALA A 60 7.52 13.28 -4.16
C ALA A 60 8.85 12.51 -4.09
N GLU A 61 9.00 11.60 -3.13
CA GLU A 61 10.21 10.80 -2.97
C GLU A 61 10.41 9.79 -4.11
N LEU A 62 9.35 9.08 -4.51
CA LEU A 62 9.42 8.13 -5.63
C LEU A 62 9.73 8.85 -6.96
N MET A 63 9.13 10.02 -7.20
CA MET A 63 9.45 10.85 -8.37
C MET A 63 10.90 11.34 -8.34
N ARG A 64 11.42 11.74 -7.18
CA ARG A 64 12.85 12.11 -7.01
C ARG A 64 13.77 10.93 -7.36
N ARG A 65 13.32 9.70 -7.12
CA ARG A 65 14.02 8.45 -7.51
C ARG A 65 13.83 8.07 -8.98
N GLY A 66 13.10 8.85 -9.76
CA GLY A 66 12.90 8.64 -11.20
C GLY A 66 11.76 7.67 -11.55
N LEU A 67 10.83 7.44 -10.64
CA LEU A 67 9.63 6.64 -10.87
C LEU A 67 8.44 7.54 -11.27
N ASN A 68 7.55 7.05 -12.12
CA ASN A 68 6.27 7.68 -12.38
C ASN A 68 5.29 7.36 -11.26
N VAL A 69 4.52 8.34 -10.79
CA VAL A 69 3.59 8.14 -9.68
C VAL A 69 2.25 8.76 -9.96
N VAL A 70 1.21 7.96 -9.79
CA VAL A 70 -0.20 8.38 -9.81
C VAL A 70 -0.75 8.30 -8.39
N LEU A 71 -1.36 9.38 -7.90
CA LEU A 71 -2.11 9.35 -6.63
C LEU A 71 -3.59 9.10 -6.93
N THR A 72 -4.25 8.26 -6.14
CA THR A 72 -5.71 8.11 -6.21
C THR A 72 -6.41 9.39 -5.77
N ARG A 73 -5.87 10.10 -4.80
CA ARG A 73 -6.28 11.44 -4.38
C ARG A 73 -5.08 12.30 -3.99
N SER A 74 -5.15 13.57 -4.31
CA SER A 74 -4.15 14.59 -3.94
C SER A 74 -4.71 15.67 -3.01
N THR A 75 -5.99 15.59 -2.67
CA THR A 75 -6.72 16.49 -1.77
C THR A 75 -7.56 15.68 -0.79
N ASP A 76 -8.24 16.34 0.14
CA ASP A 76 -9.24 15.70 1.01
C ASP A 76 -10.54 15.44 0.23
N THR A 77 -10.51 14.40 -0.61
CA THR A 77 -11.61 14.01 -1.49
C THR A 77 -11.91 12.53 -1.28
N LEU A 78 -13.18 12.16 -1.22
CA LEU A 78 -13.62 10.77 -1.23
C LEU A 78 -13.37 10.17 -2.61
N ILE A 79 -12.64 9.06 -2.63
CA ILE A 79 -12.58 8.15 -3.79
C ILE A 79 -13.27 6.86 -3.36
N ALA A 80 -14.29 6.46 -4.08
CA ALA A 80 -15.01 5.21 -3.81
C ALA A 80 -14.05 4.02 -3.79
N LEU A 81 -14.24 3.08 -2.86
CA LEU A 81 -13.31 1.96 -2.66
C LEU A 81 -13.10 1.16 -3.95
N ALA A 82 -14.18 0.93 -4.71
CA ALA A 82 -14.13 0.22 -5.99
C ALA A 82 -13.40 0.98 -7.10
N ASP A 83 -13.26 2.31 -7.00
CA ASP A 83 -12.59 3.13 -8.01
C ASP A 83 -11.08 3.22 -7.80
N ARG A 84 -10.58 3.08 -6.57
CA ARG A 84 -9.16 3.23 -6.23
C ARG A 84 -8.24 2.34 -7.09
N PRO A 85 -8.54 1.04 -7.27
CA PRO A 85 -7.72 0.19 -8.13
C PRO A 85 -7.77 0.56 -9.61
N THR A 86 -8.80 1.28 -10.06
CA THR A 86 -8.92 1.69 -11.47
C THR A 86 -7.86 2.70 -11.90
N PHE A 87 -7.21 3.40 -10.96
CA PHE A 87 -6.06 4.24 -11.23
C PHE A 87 -4.84 3.43 -11.68
N CYS A 88 -4.79 2.14 -11.33
CA CYS A 88 -3.77 1.19 -11.74
C CYS A 88 -4.21 0.44 -13.01
N ARG A 89 -4.38 1.17 -14.12
CA ARG A 89 -4.77 0.60 -15.41
C ARG A 89 -3.58 -0.05 -16.11
N LEU A 90 -3.59 -0.12 -17.45
CA LEU A 90 -2.65 -0.91 -18.26
C LEU A 90 -1.16 -0.57 -18.05
N GLU A 91 -0.84 0.63 -17.56
CA GLU A 91 0.54 1.13 -17.46
C GLU A 91 1.07 1.18 -16.02
N CYS A 92 0.34 0.63 -15.05
CA CYS A 92 0.79 0.58 -13.66
C CYS A 92 1.54 -0.73 -13.40
N ASP A 93 2.67 -0.65 -12.70
CA ASP A 93 3.44 -1.80 -12.25
C ASP A 93 3.04 -2.25 -10.85
N LEU A 94 2.79 -1.30 -9.94
CA LEU A 94 2.49 -1.56 -8.53
C LEU A 94 1.34 -0.69 -8.01
N PHE A 95 0.58 -1.24 -7.08
CA PHE A 95 -0.43 -0.51 -6.30
C PHE A 95 -0.06 -0.55 -4.80
N VAL A 96 0.07 0.62 -4.17
CA VAL A 96 0.47 0.74 -2.76
C VAL A 96 -0.52 1.62 -2.03
N SER A 97 -1.36 1.00 -1.18
CA SER A 97 -2.30 1.70 -0.31
C SER A 97 -1.68 2.02 1.05
N ILE A 98 -1.96 3.19 1.58
CA ILE A 98 -1.41 3.70 2.85
C ILE A 98 -2.55 3.91 3.83
N HIS A 99 -2.46 3.26 4.98
CA HIS A 99 -3.44 3.27 6.06
C HIS A 99 -2.78 3.44 7.44
N VAL A 100 -3.58 3.61 8.47
CA VAL A 100 -3.16 3.61 9.87
C VAL A 100 -4.14 2.77 10.69
N ASN A 101 -3.68 1.64 11.17
CA ASN A 101 -4.46 0.66 11.92
C ASN A 101 -5.05 1.25 13.21
N SER A 102 -6.05 0.60 13.76
CA SER A 102 -6.58 0.92 15.08
C SER A 102 -7.05 -0.31 15.84
N MET A 103 -7.04 -0.19 17.16
CA MET A 103 -7.67 -1.18 18.03
C MET A 103 -9.06 -0.70 18.44
N PRO A 104 -10.06 -1.59 18.47
CA PRO A 104 -11.37 -1.26 19.01
C PRO A 104 -11.27 -0.83 20.47
N ARG A 105 -12.27 -0.08 20.93
CA ARG A 105 -12.36 0.32 22.35
C ARG A 105 -12.35 -0.91 23.26
N GLY A 106 -11.54 -0.87 24.30
CA GLY A 106 -11.43 -1.96 25.25
C GLY A 106 -10.05 -2.02 25.94
N PRO A 107 -9.79 -3.07 26.75
CA PRO A 107 -8.57 -3.18 27.58
C PRO A 107 -7.26 -3.25 26.80
N ARG A 108 -7.32 -3.60 25.50
CA ARG A 108 -6.16 -3.66 24.61
C ARG A 108 -5.95 -2.39 23.77
N GLN A 109 -6.90 -1.43 23.82
CA GLN A 109 -6.74 -0.15 23.14
C GLN A 109 -5.48 0.57 23.66
N GLY A 110 -4.66 1.10 22.76
CA GLY A 110 -3.41 1.78 23.11
C GLY A 110 -2.23 0.87 23.44
N ARG A 111 -2.40 -0.46 23.40
CA ARG A 111 -1.28 -1.42 23.61
C ARG A 111 -0.67 -1.92 22.32
N ALA A 112 -1.44 -1.98 21.24
CA ALA A 112 -0.94 -2.38 19.93
C ALA A 112 -0.15 -1.24 19.29
N SER A 113 1.04 -1.51 18.82
CA SER A 113 1.98 -0.58 18.20
C SER A 113 2.79 -1.31 17.13
N GLY A 114 3.33 -0.58 16.17
CA GLY A 114 4.17 -1.15 15.12
C GLY A 114 3.50 -1.17 13.75
N VAL A 115 4.24 -1.61 12.74
CA VAL A 115 3.83 -1.61 11.34
C VAL A 115 3.46 -3.00 10.86
N GLU A 116 2.46 -3.08 9.97
CA GLU A 116 2.02 -4.29 9.27
C GLU A 116 1.91 -3.98 7.78
N THR A 117 2.32 -4.93 6.93
CA THR A 117 2.08 -4.80 5.49
C THR A 117 1.23 -5.98 5.02
N TYR A 118 0.10 -5.66 4.42
CA TYR A 118 -0.89 -6.63 3.96
C TYR A 118 -0.79 -6.85 2.44
N PHE A 119 -1.01 -8.11 2.02
CA PHE A 119 -1.36 -8.46 0.65
C PHE A 119 -2.71 -9.19 0.61
N VAL A 120 -3.33 -9.27 -0.57
CA VAL A 120 -4.65 -9.89 -0.70
C VAL A 120 -4.54 -11.41 -0.60
N SER A 121 -5.28 -12.01 0.33
CA SER A 121 -5.51 -13.47 0.48
C SER A 121 -6.59 -13.70 1.54
N ASP A 122 -6.94 -14.97 1.80
CA ASP A 122 -7.81 -15.29 2.94
C ASP A 122 -7.15 -14.94 4.27
N ALA A 123 -7.92 -14.34 5.17
CA ALA A 123 -7.44 -14.04 6.52
C ALA A 123 -7.25 -15.35 7.31
N LYS A 124 -6.09 -15.51 7.96
CA LYS A 124 -5.75 -16.67 8.78
C LYS A 124 -6.00 -16.44 10.27
N THR A 125 -6.13 -15.21 10.70
CA THR A 125 -6.33 -14.83 12.11
C THR A 125 -7.52 -13.89 12.26
N GLU A 126 -8.10 -13.84 13.45
CA GLU A 126 -9.20 -12.90 13.74
C GLU A 126 -8.74 -11.42 13.65
N ASP A 127 -7.48 -11.14 13.92
CA ASP A 127 -6.95 -9.78 13.79
C ASP A 127 -6.83 -9.37 12.32
N GLN A 128 -6.34 -10.24 11.44
CA GLN A 128 -6.33 -10.03 9.99
C GLN A 128 -7.73 -9.81 9.42
N LYS A 129 -8.70 -10.60 9.88
CA LYS A 129 -10.11 -10.46 9.50
C LYS A 129 -10.68 -9.12 9.98
N ARG A 130 -10.39 -8.74 11.22
CA ARG A 130 -10.82 -7.47 11.79
C ARG A 130 -10.31 -6.29 10.96
N VAL A 131 -9.01 -6.27 10.65
CA VAL A 131 -8.40 -5.16 9.88
C VAL A 131 -8.99 -5.10 8.49
N SER A 132 -9.07 -6.21 7.75
CA SER A 132 -9.66 -6.19 6.41
C SER A 132 -11.15 -5.79 6.40
N GLN A 133 -11.92 -6.16 7.41
CA GLN A 133 -13.30 -5.70 7.57
C GLN A 133 -13.37 -4.20 7.84
N MET A 134 -12.53 -3.69 8.72
CA MET A 134 -12.45 -2.26 9.06
C MET A 134 -12.19 -1.41 7.81
N GLU A 135 -11.25 -1.82 6.97
CA GLU A 135 -10.94 -1.09 5.74
C GLU A 135 -12.01 -1.25 4.66
N ASN A 136 -12.59 -2.44 4.53
CA ASN A 136 -13.69 -2.69 3.60
C ASN A 136 -14.99 -1.96 4.00
N ASP A 137 -15.17 -1.60 5.26
CA ASP A 137 -16.31 -0.81 5.75
C ASP A 137 -16.39 0.59 5.10
N ALA A 138 -15.31 1.08 4.48
CA ALA A 138 -15.31 2.29 3.66
C ALA A 138 -16.32 2.22 2.49
N MET A 139 -16.74 1.02 2.07
CA MET A 139 -17.82 0.84 1.07
C MET A 139 -19.14 1.51 1.46
N ARG A 140 -19.41 1.72 2.75
CA ARG A 140 -20.63 2.42 3.21
C ARG A 140 -20.73 3.87 2.71
N PHE A 141 -19.62 4.44 2.29
CA PHE A 141 -19.55 5.79 1.71
C PHE A 141 -19.68 5.78 0.18
N ASP A 142 -19.65 4.60 -0.46
CA ASP A 142 -19.81 4.47 -1.89
C ASP A 142 -21.29 4.68 -2.25
N THR A 143 -21.56 5.61 -3.15
CA THR A 143 -22.93 5.94 -3.58
C THR A 143 -23.49 4.97 -4.63
N ARG A 144 -22.64 4.08 -5.15
CA ARG A 144 -23.04 3.04 -6.12
C ARG A 144 -23.46 1.78 -5.40
N ALA A 145 -24.56 1.15 -5.92
CA ALA A 145 -24.93 -0.18 -5.45
C ALA A 145 -23.75 -1.15 -5.62
N PRO A 146 -23.51 -2.05 -4.65
CA PRO A 146 -22.52 -3.10 -4.83
C PRO A 146 -22.91 -3.90 -6.07
N GLY A 147 -22.14 -3.78 -7.15
CA GLY A 147 -22.18 -4.77 -8.22
C GLY A 147 -21.68 -6.11 -7.67
N ASP A 148 -21.92 -7.20 -8.40
CA ASP A 148 -21.39 -8.52 -8.03
C ASP A 148 -19.92 -8.36 -7.67
N GLY A 149 -19.62 -8.55 -6.38
CA GLY A 149 -18.38 -8.10 -5.77
C GLY A 149 -17.13 -8.73 -6.44
N PRO A 150 -16.05 -7.99 -6.56
CA PRO A 150 -14.81 -8.46 -7.21
C PRO A 150 -14.23 -9.75 -6.60
N LEU A 151 -14.62 -10.12 -5.39
CA LEU A 151 -14.18 -11.35 -4.72
C LEU A 151 -14.64 -12.64 -5.42
N ALA A 152 -15.76 -12.65 -6.13
CA ALA A 152 -16.26 -13.84 -6.82
C ALA A 152 -15.45 -14.21 -8.08
N TYR A 153 -14.69 -13.28 -8.64
CA TYR A 153 -13.90 -13.47 -9.87
C TYR A 153 -12.42 -13.83 -9.64
N ILE A 154 -11.95 -13.79 -8.39
CA ILE A 154 -10.52 -13.74 -8.08
C ILE A 154 -9.82 -15.09 -8.06
N LEU A 155 -10.51 -16.23 -7.93
CA LEU A 155 -9.86 -17.49 -7.54
C LEU A 155 -9.45 -18.45 -8.68
N ASN A 156 -9.66 -18.11 -9.95
CA ASN A 156 -9.47 -19.07 -11.05
C ASN A 156 -8.46 -18.70 -12.15
N ASP A 157 -7.67 -17.64 -12.04
CA ASP A 157 -6.74 -17.22 -13.07
C ASP A 157 -5.26 -17.43 -12.65
N LEU A 158 -4.46 -18.04 -13.52
CA LEU A 158 -3.02 -18.24 -13.31
C LEU A 158 -2.26 -16.90 -13.15
N GLN A 159 -2.68 -15.85 -13.86
CA GLN A 159 -2.11 -14.50 -13.72
C GLN A 159 -2.34 -13.96 -12.31
N LEU A 160 -3.48 -14.27 -11.72
CA LEU A 160 -3.79 -13.85 -10.37
C LEU A 160 -2.87 -14.49 -9.34
N ASN A 161 -2.55 -15.77 -9.49
CA ASN A 161 -1.59 -16.46 -8.62
C ASN A 161 -0.19 -15.84 -8.70
N GLU A 162 0.22 -15.35 -9.86
CA GLU A 162 1.46 -14.62 -10.02
C GLU A 162 1.43 -13.27 -9.29
N TYR A 163 0.36 -12.49 -9.48
CA TYR A 163 0.19 -11.23 -8.75
C TYR A 163 0.16 -11.42 -7.23
N LEU A 164 -0.43 -12.51 -6.73
CA LEU A 164 -0.43 -12.82 -5.30
C LEU A 164 0.98 -13.10 -4.77
N ARG A 165 1.78 -13.88 -5.49
CA ARG A 165 3.19 -14.16 -5.12
C ARG A 165 4.03 -12.89 -5.14
N GLU A 166 3.89 -12.10 -6.20
CA GLU A 166 4.62 -10.84 -6.34
C GLU A 166 4.16 -9.82 -5.29
N SER A 167 2.87 -9.79 -4.92
CA SER A 167 2.36 -8.97 -3.82
C SER A 167 2.94 -9.38 -2.48
N ALA A 168 3.02 -10.68 -2.19
CA ALA A 168 3.64 -11.18 -0.97
C ALA A 168 5.13 -10.79 -0.91
N ARG A 169 5.86 -10.89 -2.04
CA ARG A 169 7.26 -10.47 -2.10
C ARG A 169 7.44 -8.97 -1.91
N LEU A 170 6.58 -8.15 -2.54
CA LEU A 170 6.58 -6.71 -2.33
C LEU A 170 6.29 -6.37 -0.86
N ALA A 171 5.32 -7.07 -0.24
CA ALA A 171 4.99 -6.91 1.17
C ALA A 171 6.18 -7.20 2.08
N ASP A 172 6.93 -8.30 1.84
CA ASP A 172 8.13 -8.64 2.61
C ASP A 172 9.18 -7.52 2.58
N LEU A 173 9.44 -6.98 1.40
CA LEU A 173 10.47 -5.96 1.21
C LEU A 173 10.06 -4.61 1.81
N VAL A 174 8.80 -4.22 1.65
CA VAL A 174 8.26 -3.00 2.26
C VAL A 174 8.22 -3.15 3.78
N GLN A 175 7.70 -4.28 4.29
CA GLN A 175 7.63 -4.56 5.73
C GLN A 175 9.00 -4.50 6.37
N GLY A 176 9.99 -5.21 5.82
CA GLY A 176 11.34 -5.23 6.36
C GLY A 176 11.98 -3.83 6.43
N SER A 177 11.76 -3.02 5.38
CA SER A 177 12.26 -1.65 5.34
C SER A 177 11.58 -0.76 6.39
N VAL A 178 10.24 -0.80 6.49
CA VAL A 178 9.48 0.07 7.41
C VAL A 178 9.67 -0.38 8.87
N ALA A 179 9.69 -1.69 9.13
CA ALA A 179 9.91 -2.23 10.47
C ALA A 179 11.28 -1.83 11.06
N SER A 180 12.30 -1.70 10.20
CA SER A 180 13.66 -1.31 10.63
C SER A 180 13.75 0.10 11.23
N ILE A 181 12.77 0.97 10.94
CA ILE A 181 12.77 2.38 11.36
C ILE A 181 11.60 2.75 12.26
N HIS A 182 10.59 1.89 12.36
CA HIS A 182 9.39 2.16 13.13
C HIS A 182 9.61 1.94 14.64
N PRO A 183 9.30 2.90 15.52
CA PRO A 183 9.58 2.78 16.96
C PRO A 183 8.74 1.70 17.66
N GLY A 184 7.55 1.38 17.12
CA GLY A 184 6.65 0.35 17.63
C GLY A 184 7.01 -1.08 17.20
N GLY A 185 8.00 -1.24 16.29
CA GLY A 185 8.53 -2.53 15.86
C GLY A 185 7.78 -3.20 14.72
N ASP A 186 8.21 -4.43 14.46
CA ASP A 186 7.76 -5.27 13.37
C ASP A 186 6.61 -6.18 13.81
N ARG A 187 5.47 -6.07 13.12
CA ARG A 187 4.33 -6.96 13.29
C ARG A 187 4.16 -7.95 12.13
N GLY A 188 5.07 -7.88 11.17
CA GLY A 188 5.20 -8.82 10.07
C GLY A 188 4.28 -8.55 8.88
N VAL A 189 4.50 -9.34 7.84
CA VAL A 189 3.62 -9.40 6.69
C VAL A 189 2.35 -10.14 7.06
N GLN A 190 1.23 -9.56 6.69
CA GLN A 190 -0.11 -10.03 6.97
C GLN A 190 -0.89 -10.28 5.68
N GLN A 191 -2.04 -10.93 5.77
CA GLN A 191 -2.92 -11.17 4.62
C GLN A 191 -4.39 -10.98 5.00
N GLY A 192 -5.21 -10.59 4.02
CA GLY A 192 -6.63 -10.41 4.23
C GLY A 192 -7.39 -10.11 2.93
N PRO A 193 -8.72 -10.28 2.93
CA PRO A 193 -9.57 -10.05 1.76
C PRO A 193 -9.87 -8.55 1.56
N PHE A 194 -8.82 -7.75 1.32
CA PHE A 194 -8.95 -6.32 1.07
C PHE A 194 -9.48 -6.07 -0.34
N LEU A 195 -10.64 -5.41 -0.45
CA LEU A 195 -11.28 -5.11 -1.73
C LEU A 195 -10.42 -4.21 -2.61
N VAL A 196 -9.76 -3.23 -2.02
CA VAL A 196 -8.88 -2.30 -2.73
C VAL A 196 -7.69 -2.99 -3.40
N LEU A 197 -7.16 -4.06 -2.80
CA LEU A 197 -6.05 -4.84 -3.36
C LEU A 197 -6.53 -5.85 -4.39
N ALA A 198 -7.67 -6.47 -4.14
CA ALA A 198 -8.21 -7.55 -4.98
C ALA A 198 -8.46 -7.11 -6.42
N ALA A 199 -8.90 -5.88 -6.65
CA ALA A 199 -9.23 -5.36 -7.96
C ALA A 199 -8.05 -4.71 -8.71
N ALA A 200 -6.88 -4.58 -8.09
CA ALA A 200 -5.71 -3.91 -8.68
C ALA A 200 -5.12 -4.67 -9.88
N ARG A 201 -5.26 -6.00 -9.93
CA ARG A 201 -4.69 -6.88 -10.98
C ARG A 201 -3.22 -6.59 -11.29
N ARG A 202 -2.47 -6.27 -10.27
CA ARG A 202 -1.03 -6.00 -10.24
C ARG A 202 -0.50 -6.38 -8.87
N PRO A 203 0.80 -6.50 -8.66
CA PRO A 203 1.36 -6.60 -7.32
C PRO A 203 0.87 -5.42 -6.48
N ALA A 204 0.17 -5.73 -5.38
CA ALA A 204 -0.55 -4.74 -4.58
C ALA A 204 -0.37 -5.01 -3.09
N VAL A 205 -0.11 -3.96 -2.33
CA VAL A 205 0.04 -4.02 -0.87
C VAL A 205 -0.71 -2.87 -0.19
N LEU A 206 -1.11 -3.11 1.07
CA LEU A 206 -1.64 -2.10 1.98
C LEU A 206 -0.70 -2.03 3.19
N VAL A 207 -0.18 -0.84 3.45
CA VAL A 207 0.73 -0.56 4.55
C VAL A 207 -0.05 0.10 5.68
N GLU A 208 -0.18 -0.63 6.79
CA GLU A 208 -0.63 -0.09 8.07
C GLU A 208 0.58 0.53 8.76
N ALA A 209 0.73 1.85 8.61
CA ALA A 209 1.95 2.57 8.98
C ALA A 209 2.17 2.73 10.50
N GLY A 210 1.26 2.20 11.31
CA GLY A 210 1.25 2.26 12.77
C GLY A 210 -0.18 2.18 13.30
N PHE A 211 -0.38 2.44 14.59
CA PHE A 211 -1.69 2.41 15.23
C PHE A 211 -2.16 3.80 15.67
N ALA A 212 -3.28 4.27 15.12
CA ALA A 212 -3.92 5.54 15.50
C ALA A 212 -4.40 5.55 16.96
N THR A 213 -4.50 4.40 17.59
CA THR A 213 -4.87 4.22 19.00
C THR A 213 -3.66 4.14 19.94
N HIS A 214 -2.43 4.19 19.42
CA HIS A 214 -1.20 4.16 20.21
C HIS A 214 -0.52 5.54 20.17
N SER A 215 -0.29 6.15 21.33
CA SER A 215 0.22 7.52 21.42
C SER A 215 1.62 7.70 20.79
N GLY A 216 2.51 6.71 20.95
CA GLY A 216 3.84 6.71 20.35
C GLY A 216 3.78 6.65 18.83
N ASP A 217 2.95 5.77 18.26
CA ASP A 217 2.75 5.67 16.81
C ASP A 217 2.10 6.95 16.28
N GLY A 218 1.07 7.46 16.98
CA GLY A 218 0.41 8.71 16.60
C GLY A 218 1.38 9.88 16.53
N ALA A 219 2.23 10.04 17.54
CA ALA A 219 3.27 11.08 17.56
C ALA A 219 4.30 10.89 16.43
N PHE A 220 4.72 9.66 16.17
CA PHE A 220 5.66 9.35 15.10
C PHE A 220 5.07 9.66 13.72
N LEU A 221 3.85 9.19 13.44
CA LEU A 221 3.16 9.34 12.16
C LEU A 221 2.79 10.80 11.83
N THR A 222 2.64 11.65 12.82
CA THR A 222 2.31 13.07 12.63
C THR A 222 3.53 13.98 12.66
N SER A 223 4.69 13.46 13.06
CA SER A 223 5.94 14.23 13.04
C SER A 223 6.55 14.27 11.64
N ALA A 224 7.12 15.43 11.26
CA ALA A 224 7.82 15.58 9.98
C ALA A 224 8.99 14.58 9.82
N LEU A 225 9.69 14.25 10.90
CA LEU A 225 10.77 13.26 10.87
C LEU A 225 10.24 11.84 10.67
N GLY A 226 9.17 11.45 11.40
CA GLY A 226 8.56 10.14 11.29
C GLY A 226 7.99 9.89 9.91
N GLN A 227 7.25 10.86 9.36
CA GLN A 227 6.72 10.76 7.99
C GLN A 227 7.82 10.59 6.96
N ARG A 228 8.93 11.37 7.05
CA ARG A 228 10.07 11.19 6.14
C ARG A 228 10.71 9.82 6.27
N LYS A 229 10.87 9.30 7.48
CA LYS A 229 11.42 7.95 7.70
C LYS A 229 10.54 6.88 7.06
N ILE A 230 9.23 6.91 7.29
CA ILE A 230 8.27 5.97 6.70
C ILE A 230 8.30 6.04 5.17
N VAL A 231 8.22 7.24 4.62
CA VAL A 231 8.25 7.47 3.16
C VAL A 231 9.51 6.91 2.52
N ASN A 232 10.68 7.19 3.10
CA ASN A 232 11.94 6.66 2.59
C ASN A 232 11.97 5.13 2.66
N ALA A 233 11.54 4.54 3.78
CA ALA A 233 11.52 3.09 3.96
C ALA A 233 10.57 2.39 2.98
N ILE A 234 9.35 2.92 2.78
CA ILE A 234 8.43 2.38 1.77
C ILE A 234 9.06 2.47 0.36
N ALA A 235 9.66 3.63 0.03
CA ALA A 235 10.31 3.82 -1.26
C ALA A 235 11.52 2.89 -1.46
N ASP A 236 12.29 2.59 -0.39
CA ASP A 236 13.39 1.62 -0.42
C ASP A 236 12.89 0.20 -0.72
N GLY A 237 11.81 -0.23 -0.05
CA GLY A 237 11.17 -1.52 -0.29
C GLY A 237 10.66 -1.65 -1.74
N ILE A 238 10.00 -0.62 -2.25
CA ILE A 238 9.51 -0.57 -3.65
C ILE A 238 10.67 -0.68 -4.64
N VAL A 239 11.72 0.13 -4.49
CA VAL A 239 12.89 0.11 -5.39
C VAL A 239 13.58 -1.24 -5.35
N THR A 240 13.74 -1.84 -4.17
CA THR A 240 14.34 -3.16 -4.03
C THR A 240 13.53 -4.23 -4.76
N TYR A 241 12.21 -4.18 -4.65
CA TYR A 241 11.32 -5.07 -5.38
C TYR A 241 11.46 -4.90 -6.90
N LEU A 242 11.45 -3.67 -7.40
CA LEU A 242 11.57 -3.40 -8.84
C LEU A 242 12.92 -3.85 -9.40
N LEU A 243 14.01 -3.70 -8.65
CA LEU A 243 15.32 -4.22 -9.03
C LEU A 243 15.34 -5.75 -9.11
N GLU A 244 14.66 -6.44 -8.20
CA GLU A 244 14.50 -7.90 -8.28
C GLU A 244 13.65 -8.29 -9.50
N PHE A 245 12.58 -7.55 -9.75
CA PHE A 245 11.70 -7.78 -10.90
C PHE A 245 12.46 -7.63 -12.24
N GLU A 246 13.21 -6.54 -12.43
CA GLU A 246 14.04 -6.33 -13.61
C GLU A 246 15.09 -7.44 -13.81
N ARG A 247 15.70 -7.93 -12.74
CA ARG A 247 16.64 -9.07 -12.82
C ARG A 247 15.97 -10.36 -13.29
N LYS A 248 14.74 -10.65 -12.81
CA LYS A 248 13.98 -11.82 -13.30
C LYS A 248 13.71 -11.73 -14.79
N LEU A 249 13.37 -10.54 -15.33
CA LEU A 249 13.14 -10.34 -16.75
C LEU A 249 14.40 -10.60 -17.60
N THR A 250 15.57 -10.16 -17.12
CA THR A 250 16.83 -10.35 -17.86
C THR A 250 17.29 -11.81 -17.85
N VAL A 251 17.11 -12.56 -16.79
CA VAL A 251 17.47 -13.98 -16.70
C VAL A 251 16.50 -14.87 -17.50
N GLY A 252 15.21 -14.56 -17.49
CA GLY A 252 14.19 -15.29 -18.25
C GLY A 252 14.28 -15.08 -19.77
N GLY A 253 14.87 -13.96 -20.23
CA GLY A 253 15.06 -13.65 -21.65
C GLY A 253 16.28 -14.31 -22.34
N SER A 254 17.22 -14.87 -21.55
CA SER A 254 18.44 -15.50 -22.09
C SER A 254 18.32 -17.01 -22.33
N GLY A 255 17.14 -17.58 -22.17
CA GLY A 255 16.89 -19.03 -22.29
C GLY A 255 15.98 -19.44 -23.45
N ARG A 256 15.92 -18.67 -24.54
CA ARG A 256 15.24 -19.09 -25.77
C ARG A 256 16.15 -18.99 -26.98
#